data_0bc14c5cb99c1345247b9ce2b3137cc0
#
_entry.id   0bc14c5cb99c1345247b9ce2b3137cc0
#
_cell.length_a   1.000
_cell.length_b   1.000
_cell.length_c   1.000
_cell.angle_alpha   90.00
_cell.angle_beta   90.00
_cell.angle_gamma   90.00
#
_symmetry.space_group_name_H-M   'P 1'
#
loop_
_entity.id
_entity.type
_entity.pdbx_description
1 polymer ?
#
loop_
_entity_poly.entity_id
_entity_poly.type
_entity_poly.pdbx_seq_one_letter_code
_entity_poly.pdbx_strand_id
1 'polypeptide(L)'
;MRIYHFSEEPYPDAWGAERPSLRITLPNEICDPEVAHRLYNRYIDEWMLADELGFDIMLNEHHSTATCLTASASVILSILARVTKRARLLVLGVPIGNRPDPIRVAEEMSMIDVISKGRLEFGMIKGVPYDIEPANSNAVSLMSRFWEAHDLIVKAMTTTTGPFSFEG
;
A
#
# COMPACT_ATOMS: atom_id res chain seq x y z
N MET A 1 -14.97 17.54 9.30
CA MET A 1 -13.86 16.75 9.83
C MET A 1 -13.96 15.35 9.21
N ARG A 2 -12.85 14.76 8.74
CA ARG A 2 -12.82 13.36 8.29
C ARG A 2 -12.16 12.51 9.36
N ILE A 3 -12.66 11.30 9.54
CA ILE A 3 -12.12 10.33 10.49
C ILE A 3 -11.83 9.06 9.71
N TYR A 4 -10.58 8.58 9.79
CA TYR A 4 -10.14 7.37 9.13
C TYR A 4 -10.00 6.23 10.12
N HIS A 5 -10.52 5.06 9.75
CA HIS A 5 -10.15 3.81 10.39
C HIS A 5 -8.87 3.29 9.75
N PHE A 6 -7.79 3.25 10.52
CA PHE A 6 -6.48 2.81 10.06
C PHE A 6 -6.16 1.40 10.55
N SER A 7 -5.66 0.56 9.67
CA SER A 7 -5.08 -0.74 10.00
C SER A 7 -3.81 -0.98 9.19
N GLU A 8 -2.79 -1.53 9.84
CA GLU A 8 -1.59 -2.10 9.21
C GLU A 8 -1.77 -3.59 8.90
N GLU A 9 -2.96 -4.15 9.10
CA GLU A 9 -3.19 -5.60 9.04
C GLU A 9 -2.13 -6.39 9.84
N PRO A 10 -1.97 -6.14 11.14
CA PRO A 10 -0.93 -6.79 11.91
C PRO A 10 -1.13 -8.31 11.98
N TYR A 11 -0.02 -9.06 11.95
CA TYR A 11 0.01 -10.47 12.27
C TYR A 11 0.47 -10.62 13.72
N PRO A 12 -0.43 -10.88 14.70
CA PRO A 12 -0.11 -10.78 16.13
C PRO A 12 1.03 -11.68 16.59
N ASP A 13 1.10 -12.91 16.08
CA ASP A 13 2.11 -13.89 16.50
C ASP A 13 3.54 -13.45 16.14
N ALA A 14 3.69 -12.63 15.10
CA ALA A 14 4.99 -12.05 14.73
C ALA A 14 5.49 -11.02 15.75
N TRP A 15 4.60 -10.33 16.45
CA TRP A 15 4.95 -9.29 17.41
C TRP A 15 5.42 -9.85 18.76
N GLY A 16 5.04 -11.09 19.09
CA GLY A 16 5.48 -11.79 20.29
C GLY A 16 6.85 -12.48 20.19
N ALA A 17 7.47 -12.49 19.01
CA ALA A 17 8.73 -13.19 18.79
C ALA A 17 9.94 -12.42 19.36
N GLU A 18 10.77 -13.09 20.16
CA GLU A 18 12.07 -12.57 20.61
C GLU A 18 13.07 -12.62 19.46
N ARG A 19 13.30 -11.49 18.78
CA ARG A 19 14.21 -11.35 17.63
C ARG A 19 14.94 -10.01 17.68
N PRO A 20 16.16 -9.94 17.11
CA PRO A 20 16.91 -8.67 17.01
C PRO A 20 16.14 -7.59 16.25
N SER A 21 15.31 -7.98 15.29
CA SER A 21 14.41 -7.07 14.57
C SER A 21 13.15 -7.82 14.16
N LEU A 22 12.00 -7.32 14.59
CA LEU A 22 10.68 -7.84 14.16
C LEU A 22 10.37 -7.55 12.70
N ARG A 23 11.10 -6.64 12.05
CA ARG A 23 10.86 -6.26 10.65
C ARG A 23 11.74 -7.01 9.66
N ILE A 24 12.96 -7.40 10.04
CA ILE A 24 13.95 -7.92 9.10
C ILE A 24 14.29 -9.39 9.37
N THR A 25 14.31 -9.81 10.64
CA THR A 25 14.86 -11.13 11.03
C THR A 25 13.81 -12.19 11.34
N LEU A 26 12.53 -11.92 11.10
CA LEU A 26 11.48 -12.92 11.24
C LEU A 26 11.54 -13.93 10.08
N PRO A 27 11.57 -15.22 10.35
CA PRO A 27 11.47 -16.24 9.32
C PRO A 27 10.03 -16.35 8.80
N ASN A 28 9.87 -16.71 7.53
CA ASN A 28 8.54 -16.87 6.92
C ASN A 28 7.69 -17.97 7.60
N GLU A 29 8.33 -18.97 8.21
CA GLU A 29 7.64 -20.04 8.94
C GLU A 29 6.79 -19.57 10.11
N ILE A 30 7.00 -18.33 10.61
CA ILE A 30 6.19 -17.75 11.67
C ILE A 30 4.79 -17.38 11.17
N CYS A 31 4.62 -17.20 9.87
CA CYS A 31 3.36 -16.86 9.24
C CYS A 31 2.60 -18.11 8.81
N ASP A 32 1.65 -18.55 9.65
CA ASP A 32 0.73 -19.63 9.31
C ASP A 32 -0.29 -19.14 8.28
N PRO A 33 -0.39 -19.78 7.09
CA PRO A 33 -1.32 -19.37 6.03
C PRO A 33 -2.79 -19.39 6.46
N GLU A 34 -3.20 -20.32 7.32
CA GLU A 34 -4.59 -20.39 7.80
C GLU A 34 -4.91 -19.26 8.78
N VAL A 35 -3.96 -18.87 9.61
CA VAL A 35 -4.09 -17.70 10.48
C VAL A 35 -4.12 -16.43 9.62
N ALA A 36 -3.21 -16.29 8.66
CA ALA A 36 -3.17 -15.14 7.76
C ALA A 36 -4.46 -15.02 6.95
N HIS A 37 -5.00 -16.13 6.42
CA HIS A 37 -6.29 -16.15 5.72
C HIS A 37 -7.42 -15.56 6.59
N ARG A 38 -7.54 -16.00 7.84
CA ARG A 38 -8.58 -15.49 8.75
C ARG A 38 -8.38 -14.01 9.05
N LEU A 39 -7.13 -13.57 9.22
CA LEU A 39 -6.79 -12.19 9.52
C LEU A 39 -7.11 -11.25 8.35
N TYR A 40 -6.73 -11.61 7.11
CA TYR A 40 -7.09 -10.81 5.93
C TYR A 40 -8.60 -10.61 5.81
N ASN A 41 -9.38 -11.68 5.94
CA ASN A 41 -10.84 -11.56 5.85
C ASN A 41 -11.41 -10.72 7.00
N ARG A 42 -10.92 -10.90 8.22
CA ARG A 42 -11.33 -10.09 9.36
C ARG A 42 -11.05 -8.60 9.15
N TYR A 43 -9.86 -8.22 8.64
CA TYR A 43 -9.55 -6.81 8.39
C TYR A 43 -10.40 -6.20 7.28
N ILE A 44 -10.71 -6.98 6.24
CA ILE A 44 -11.64 -6.55 5.20
C ILE A 44 -13.03 -6.30 5.79
N ASP A 45 -13.54 -7.20 6.64
CA ASP A 45 -14.83 -7.04 7.32
C ASP A 45 -14.84 -5.83 8.27
N GLU A 46 -13.74 -5.56 8.99
CA GLU A 46 -13.59 -4.37 9.84
C GLU A 46 -13.65 -3.07 9.01
N TRP A 47 -13.04 -3.01 7.84
CA TRP A 47 -13.13 -1.87 6.93
C TRP A 47 -14.53 -1.74 6.30
N MET A 48 -15.19 -2.83 5.99
CA MET A 48 -16.58 -2.78 5.53
C MET A 48 -17.50 -2.20 6.63
N LEU A 49 -17.30 -2.60 7.89
CA LEU A 49 -18.01 -2.02 9.02
C LEU A 49 -17.68 -0.53 9.20
N ALA A 50 -16.42 -0.13 9.01
CA ALA A 50 -16.02 1.28 9.05
C ALA A 50 -16.77 2.11 8.00
N ASP A 51 -16.90 1.62 6.77
CA ASP A 51 -17.71 2.25 5.71
C ASP A 51 -19.19 2.39 6.12
N GLU A 52 -19.77 1.36 6.72
CA GLU A 52 -21.16 1.38 7.21
C GLU A 52 -21.37 2.41 8.32
N LEU A 53 -20.38 2.57 9.21
CA LEU A 53 -20.40 3.53 10.31
C LEU A 53 -20.04 4.96 9.87
N GLY A 54 -19.66 5.16 8.60
CA GLY A 54 -19.34 6.48 8.03
C GLY A 54 -17.92 6.96 8.28
N PHE A 55 -16.99 6.06 8.61
CA PHE A 55 -15.56 6.35 8.63
C PHE A 55 -14.97 6.20 7.23
N ASP A 56 -13.91 6.97 6.96
CA ASP A 56 -13.02 6.73 5.83
C ASP A 56 -12.00 5.64 6.19
N ILE A 57 -11.39 5.03 5.20
CA ILE A 57 -10.48 3.90 5.36
C ILE A 57 -9.05 4.35 5.06
N MET A 58 -8.10 3.96 5.91
CA MET A 58 -6.68 4.18 5.69
C MET A 58 -5.91 2.88 5.89
N LEU A 59 -5.01 2.60 4.95
CA LEU A 59 -4.06 1.49 5.04
C LEU A 59 -2.66 1.96 4.60
N ASN A 60 -1.66 1.15 4.89
CA ASN A 60 -0.28 1.37 4.46
C ASN A 60 0.24 0.18 3.65
N GLU A 61 1.52 0.21 3.30
CA GLU A 61 2.22 -0.87 2.61
C GLU A 61 3.58 -1.09 3.26
N HIS A 62 3.87 -2.34 3.64
CA HIS A 62 5.16 -2.76 4.16
C HIS A 62 5.62 -4.06 3.52
N HIS A 63 6.93 -4.18 3.29
CA HIS A 63 7.51 -5.28 2.56
C HIS A 63 8.40 -6.16 3.43
N SER A 64 8.51 -7.44 3.03
CA SER A 64 9.46 -8.40 3.59
C SER A 64 9.39 -8.57 5.11
N THR A 65 8.18 -8.45 5.67
CA THR A 65 7.94 -8.62 7.11
C THR A 65 6.64 -9.35 7.36
N ALA A 66 6.62 -10.26 8.33
CA ALA A 66 5.39 -10.90 8.78
C ALA A 66 4.60 -10.05 9.80
N THR A 67 5.13 -8.92 10.27
CA THR A 67 4.41 -8.07 11.24
C THR A 67 3.25 -7.28 10.65
N CYS A 68 3.25 -7.11 9.33
CA CYS A 68 2.20 -6.42 8.57
C CYS A 68 1.85 -7.27 7.34
N LEU A 69 0.58 -7.57 7.16
CA LEU A 69 0.12 -8.42 6.07
C LEU A 69 -0.05 -7.67 4.74
N THR A 70 -0.11 -6.34 4.77
CA THR A 70 -0.29 -5.52 3.56
C THR A 70 1.04 -5.36 2.80
N ALA A 71 1.46 -6.40 2.10
CA ALA A 71 2.63 -6.34 1.23
C ALA A 71 2.35 -5.68 -0.14
N SER A 72 1.08 -5.53 -0.49
CA SER A 72 0.62 -4.85 -1.71
C SER A 72 -0.68 -4.12 -1.44
N ALA A 73 -0.60 -2.81 -1.28
CA ALA A 73 -1.77 -1.98 -1.05
C ALA A 73 -2.78 -2.04 -2.21
N SER A 74 -2.31 -2.19 -3.46
CA SER A 74 -3.19 -2.27 -4.63
C SER A 74 -4.12 -3.47 -4.59
N VAL A 75 -3.68 -4.60 -4.02
CA VAL A 75 -4.53 -5.81 -3.87
C VAL A 75 -5.67 -5.53 -2.90
N ILE A 76 -5.38 -5.03 -1.71
CA ILE A 76 -6.38 -4.72 -0.68
C ILE A 76 -7.31 -3.60 -1.14
N LEU A 77 -6.76 -2.52 -1.70
CA LEU A 77 -7.56 -1.41 -2.23
C LEU A 77 -8.53 -1.85 -3.33
N SER A 78 -8.14 -2.81 -4.19
CA SER A 78 -9.02 -3.34 -5.23
C SER A 78 -10.22 -4.06 -4.65
N ILE A 79 -10.02 -4.82 -3.57
CA ILE A 79 -11.11 -5.47 -2.83
C ILE A 79 -12.01 -4.40 -2.21
N LEU A 80 -11.42 -3.46 -1.46
CA LEU A 80 -12.16 -2.40 -0.77
C LEU A 80 -12.91 -1.48 -1.74
N ALA A 81 -12.34 -1.17 -2.89
CA ALA A 81 -13.00 -0.39 -3.94
C ALA A 81 -14.32 -1.03 -4.39
N ARG A 82 -14.38 -2.38 -4.39
CA ARG A 82 -15.58 -3.14 -4.80
C ARG A 82 -16.57 -3.35 -3.66
N VAL A 83 -16.10 -3.63 -2.44
CA VAL A 83 -16.98 -4.05 -1.33
C VAL A 83 -17.50 -2.87 -0.50
N THR A 84 -16.80 -1.71 -0.50
CA THR A 84 -17.24 -0.49 0.17
C THR A 84 -18.02 0.44 -0.76
N LYS A 85 -18.78 1.38 -0.22
CA LYS A 85 -19.71 2.22 -0.99
C LYS A 85 -19.43 3.72 -0.86
N ARG A 86 -18.97 4.21 0.29
CA ARG A 86 -18.90 5.64 0.64
C ARG A 86 -17.53 6.08 1.11
N ALA A 87 -16.83 5.22 1.87
CA ALA A 87 -15.54 5.55 2.45
C ALA A 87 -14.53 5.98 1.39
N ARG A 88 -13.77 7.03 1.68
CA ARG A 88 -12.53 7.32 0.96
C ARG A 88 -11.54 6.22 1.29
N LEU A 89 -10.73 5.88 0.32
CA LEU A 89 -9.74 4.81 0.40
C LEU A 89 -8.35 5.45 0.35
N LEU A 90 -7.78 5.76 1.51
CA LEU A 90 -6.46 6.37 1.62
C LEU A 90 -5.40 5.28 1.76
N VAL A 91 -4.46 5.22 0.82
CA VAL A 91 -3.21 4.51 1.05
C VAL A 91 -2.13 5.50 1.49
N LEU A 92 -1.51 5.24 2.66
CA LEU A 92 -0.45 6.09 3.19
C LEU A 92 0.69 5.20 3.71
N GLY A 93 1.59 4.80 2.84
CA GLY A 93 1.58 5.09 1.39
C GLY A 93 2.36 4.03 0.63
N VAL A 94 2.37 4.20 -0.68
CA VAL A 94 3.14 3.30 -1.56
C VAL A 94 4.58 3.80 -1.69
N PRO A 95 5.62 2.96 -1.44
CA PRO A 95 7.03 3.37 -1.55
C PRO A 95 7.49 3.39 -3.02
N ILE A 96 7.09 4.42 -3.75
CA ILE A 96 7.28 4.52 -5.20
C ILE A 96 8.75 4.57 -5.64
N GLY A 97 9.65 5.08 -4.79
CA GLY A 97 11.09 5.10 -5.08
C GLY A 97 11.76 3.72 -5.16
N ASN A 98 11.05 2.68 -4.69
CA ASN A 98 11.49 1.28 -4.72
C ASN A 98 10.81 0.47 -5.85
N ARG A 99 9.90 1.08 -6.60
CA ARG A 99 9.21 0.43 -7.69
C ARG A 99 10.01 0.57 -8.99
N PRO A 100 10.36 -0.54 -9.65
CA PRO A 100 11.11 -0.48 -10.92
C PRO A 100 10.27 0.06 -12.08
N ASP A 101 8.94 0.02 -11.97
CA ASP A 101 8.00 0.48 -12.99
C ASP A 101 6.96 1.43 -12.38
N PRO A 102 7.22 2.75 -12.38
CA PRO A 102 6.26 3.75 -11.90
C PRO A 102 4.97 3.83 -12.72
N ILE A 103 5.03 3.53 -14.02
CA ILE A 103 3.83 3.51 -14.88
C ILE A 103 2.85 2.42 -14.40
N ARG A 104 3.37 1.26 -14.01
CA ARG A 104 2.51 0.20 -13.46
C ARG A 104 1.78 0.65 -12.19
N VAL A 105 2.44 1.42 -11.34
CA VAL A 105 1.79 2.00 -10.16
C VAL A 105 0.67 2.96 -10.55
N ALA A 106 0.91 3.81 -11.55
CA ALA A 106 -0.13 4.73 -12.07
C ALA A 106 -1.33 3.96 -12.64
N GLU A 107 -1.09 2.88 -13.40
CA GLU A 107 -2.16 2.02 -13.95
C GLU A 107 -3.00 1.39 -12.84
N GLU A 108 -2.37 0.77 -11.84
CA GLU A 108 -3.05 0.12 -10.71
C GLU A 108 -3.90 1.12 -9.92
N MET A 109 -3.34 2.27 -9.56
CA MET A 109 -4.05 3.31 -8.81
C MET A 109 -5.20 3.91 -9.62
N SER A 110 -5.01 4.13 -10.92
CA SER A 110 -6.07 4.62 -11.80
C SER A 110 -7.23 3.63 -11.92
N MET A 111 -6.93 2.33 -12.03
CA MET A 111 -7.98 1.29 -12.06
C MET A 111 -8.77 1.28 -10.75
N ILE A 112 -8.09 1.36 -9.60
CA ILE A 112 -8.73 1.40 -8.28
C ILE A 112 -9.61 2.63 -8.14
N ASP A 113 -9.14 3.79 -8.61
CA ASP A 113 -9.92 5.03 -8.58
C ASP A 113 -11.19 4.92 -9.42
N VAL A 114 -11.10 4.39 -10.63
CA VAL A 114 -12.26 4.14 -11.51
C VAL A 114 -13.24 3.14 -10.87
N ILE A 115 -12.75 2.01 -10.35
CA ILE A 115 -13.61 0.99 -9.70
C ILE A 115 -14.32 1.60 -8.49
N SER A 116 -13.64 2.42 -7.70
CA SER A 116 -14.19 3.07 -6.52
C SER A 116 -15.02 4.32 -6.81
N LYS A 117 -15.12 4.77 -8.07
CA LYS A 117 -15.77 6.03 -8.49
C LYS A 117 -15.17 7.28 -7.85
N GLY A 118 -13.84 7.42 -7.91
CA GLY A 118 -13.13 8.60 -7.44
C GLY A 118 -12.99 8.68 -5.92
N ARG A 119 -12.99 7.54 -5.22
CA ARG A 119 -12.81 7.49 -3.77
C ARG A 119 -11.37 7.27 -3.31
N LEU A 120 -10.45 6.98 -4.24
CA LEU A 120 -9.05 6.77 -3.92
C LEU A 120 -8.38 8.08 -3.44
N GLU A 121 -7.58 7.98 -2.40
CA GLU A 121 -6.60 8.98 -1.97
C GLU A 121 -5.22 8.33 -1.97
N PHE A 122 -4.38 8.74 -2.93
CA PHE A 122 -3.11 8.08 -3.18
C PHE A 122 -1.96 8.81 -2.51
N GLY A 123 -1.41 8.22 -1.43
CA GLY A 123 -0.21 8.71 -0.76
C GLY A 123 1.04 8.03 -1.30
N MET A 124 1.98 8.83 -1.78
CA MET A 124 3.30 8.38 -2.24
C MET A 124 4.34 8.63 -1.17
N ILE A 125 5.13 7.62 -0.84
CA ILE A 125 6.20 7.72 0.17
C ILE A 125 7.54 7.24 -0.36
N LYS A 126 8.58 7.64 0.33
CA LYS A 126 9.95 7.23 0.05
C LYS A 126 10.22 5.76 0.42
N GLY A 127 9.51 5.25 1.42
CA GLY A 127 9.83 4.00 2.09
C GLY A 127 10.81 4.18 3.25
N VAL A 128 10.93 3.16 4.08
CA VAL A 128 11.83 3.10 5.23
C VAL A 128 12.98 2.12 4.94
N PRO A 129 14.08 2.14 5.71
CA PRO A 129 15.26 1.32 5.38
C PRO A 129 14.97 -0.16 5.17
N TYR A 130 14.08 -0.75 5.96
CA TYR A 130 13.71 -2.16 5.82
C TYR A 130 12.78 -2.48 4.64
N ASP A 131 12.20 -1.48 3.96
CA ASP A 131 11.51 -1.65 2.68
C ASP A 131 12.48 -1.47 1.48
N ILE A 132 13.57 -0.72 1.69
CA ILE A 132 14.52 -0.38 0.63
C ILE A 132 15.48 -1.54 0.36
N GLU A 133 16.05 -2.10 1.41
CA GLU A 133 17.08 -3.14 1.31
C GLU A 133 16.54 -4.44 0.68
N PRO A 134 15.40 -5.01 1.14
CA PRO A 134 14.82 -6.19 0.51
C PRO A 134 14.38 -5.97 -0.94
N ALA A 135 14.05 -4.74 -1.31
CA ALA A 135 13.73 -4.38 -2.70
C ALA A 135 14.97 -4.29 -3.61
N ASN A 136 16.17 -4.61 -3.09
CA ASN A 136 17.45 -4.43 -3.79
C ASN A 136 17.62 -3.01 -4.35
N SER A 137 17.16 -2.02 -3.60
CA SER A 137 17.11 -0.63 -4.00
C SER A 137 18.31 0.14 -3.40
N ASN A 138 18.92 1.03 -4.19
CA ASN A 138 20.03 1.84 -3.72
C ASN A 138 19.53 3.02 -2.89
N ALA A 139 19.86 3.03 -1.60
CA ALA A 139 19.45 4.08 -0.68
C ALA A 139 20.03 5.47 -1.04
N VAL A 140 21.21 5.53 -1.66
CA VAL A 140 21.88 6.80 -2.02
C VAL A 140 21.06 7.59 -3.05
N SER A 141 20.51 6.93 -4.05
CA SER A 141 19.71 7.58 -5.10
C SER A 141 18.20 7.50 -4.85
N LEU A 142 17.79 7.09 -3.66
CA LEU A 142 16.36 6.88 -3.36
C LEU A 142 15.52 8.15 -3.54
N MET A 143 16.05 9.31 -3.10
CA MET A 143 15.31 10.58 -3.20
C MET A 143 15.15 11.04 -4.65
N SER A 144 16.17 10.90 -5.48
CA SER A 144 16.05 11.24 -6.90
C SER A 144 15.05 10.31 -7.61
N ARG A 145 15.15 9.01 -7.37
CA ARG A 145 14.16 8.06 -7.93
C ARG A 145 12.74 8.32 -7.43
N PHE A 146 12.59 8.69 -6.16
CA PHE A 146 11.27 9.03 -5.63
C PHE A 146 10.63 10.18 -6.38
N TRP A 147 11.37 11.29 -6.59
CA TRP A 147 10.83 12.44 -7.28
C TRP A 147 10.60 12.19 -8.78
N GLU A 148 11.50 11.45 -9.42
CA GLU A 148 11.32 11.03 -10.81
C GLU A 148 10.06 10.15 -10.98
N ALA A 149 9.90 9.14 -10.11
CA ALA A 149 8.72 8.29 -10.11
C ALA A 149 7.44 9.09 -9.80
N HIS A 150 7.49 10.03 -8.83
CA HIS A 150 6.37 10.93 -8.53
C HIS A 150 5.94 11.73 -9.75
N ASP A 151 6.88 12.40 -10.41
CA ASP A 151 6.58 13.27 -11.55
C ASP A 151 6.05 12.46 -12.73
N LEU A 152 6.60 11.27 -12.98
CA LEU A 152 6.11 10.36 -14.01
C LEU A 152 4.70 9.83 -13.71
N ILE A 153 4.43 9.40 -12.48
CA ILE A 153 3.10 8.93 -12.05
C ILE A 153 2.07 10.04 -12.18
N VAL A 154 2.37 11.24 -11.65
CA VAL A 154 1.45 12.39 -11.74
C VAL A 154 1.18 12.72 -13.20
N LYS A 155 2.20 12.76 -14.04
CA LYS A 155 2.04 13.02 -15.49
C LYS A 155 1.17 11.95 -16.14
N ALA A 156 1.40 10.67 -15.86
CA ALA A 156 0.61 9.57 -16.41
C ALA A 156 -0.86 9.64 -16.01
N MET A 157 -1.14 9.93 -14.73
CA MET A 157 -2.52 9.98 -14.20
C MET A 157 -3.28 11.24 -14.60
N THR A 158 -2.59 12.32 -14.99
CA THR A 158 -3.23 13.62 -15.31
C THR A 158 -3.25 13.95 -16.80
N THR A 159 -2.48 13.25 -17.65
CA THR A 159 -2.45 13.49 -19.08
C THR A 159 -3.71 12.93 -19.75
N THR A 160 -4.54 13.80 -20.30
CA THR A 160 -5.80 13.41 -20.98
C THR A 160 -5.66 13.37 -22.51
N THR A 161 -4.59 13.94 -23.05
CA THR A 161 -4.27 13.96 -24.48
C THR A 161 -2.94 13.25 -24.69
N GLY A 162 -3.00 12.01 -25.11
CA GLY A 162 -1.79 11.20 -25.30
C GLY A 162 -1.33 11.11 -26.75
N PRO A 163 -0.20 10.45 -27.03
CA PRO A 163 0.79 9.99 -26.07
C PRO A 163 1.66 11.11 -25.49
N PHE A 164 2.33 10.83 -24.35
CA PHE A 164 3.32 11.74 -23.78
C PHE A 164 4.71 11.08 -23.74
N SER A 165 5.76 11.90 -23.69
CA SER A 165 7.13 11.48 -23.41
C SER A 165 7.56 11.95 -22.04
N PHE A 166 8.44 11.21 -21.40
CA PHE A 166 9.07 11.56 -20.13
C PHE A 166 10.56 11.25 -20.23
N GLU A 167 11.39 12.18 -19.82
CA GLU A 167 12.85 12.04 -19.74
C GLU A 167 13.24 12.04 -18.28
N GLY A 168 13.89 10.95 -17.81
CA GLY A 168 14.35 10.74 -16.46
C GLY A 168 15.71 10.06 -16.44
#